data_275679244a2e05a8b68022a7bc6545ba
#
_entry.id   275679244a2e05a8b68022a7bc6545ba
#
_cell.length_a   1.000
_cell.length_b   1.000
_cell.length_c   1.000
_cell.angle_alpha   90.00
_cell.angle_beta   90.00
_cell.angle_gamma   90.00
#
_symmetry.space_group_name_H-M   'P 1'
#
loop_
_entity.id
_entity.type
_entity.pdbx_description
1 polymer ?
#
loop_
_entity_poly.entity_id
_entity_poly.type
_entity_poly.pdbx_seq_one_letter_code
_entity_poly.pdbx_strand_id
1 'polypeptide(L)'
;MKDQKVICYNGSDSYLGGEIKDGKLHLESDIYGVNSGEGGEKHYSFSKEETQKLFSIISIKDFKALCKKKRVGGMEEFLEENSITYESFCW
;
A
#
# COMPACT_ATOMS: atom_id res chain seq x y z
N MET A 1 -1.02 -2.31 17.44
CA MET A 1 -1.52 -3.04 16.26
C MET A 1 -0.63 -4.26 16.03
N LYS A 2 -1.25 -5.38 15.79
CA LYS A 2 -0.53 -6.66 15.67
C LYS A 2 0.18 -6.78 14.33
N ASP A 3 1.38 -7.35 14.35
CA ASP A 3 2.12 -7.62 13.11
C ASP A 3 1.31 -8.56 12.23
N GLN A 4 1.17 -8.22 10.96
CA GLN A 4 0.41 -9.03 10.03
C GLN A 4 0.70 -8.63 8.58
N LYS A 5 0.40 -9.54 7.67
CA LYS A 5 0.53 -9.26 6.25
C LYS A 5 -0.70 -8.51 5.74
N VAL A 6 -0.47 -7.60 4.79
CA VAL A 6 -1.54 -6.83 4.15
C VAL A 6 -1.38 -7.01 2.65
N ILE A 7 -2.01 -8.04 2.11
CA ILE A 7 -1.93 -8.35 0.67
C ILE A 7 -3.22 -7.89 0.01
N CYS A 8 -3.12 -6.92 -0.89
CA CYS A 8 -4.27 -6.35 -1.59
C CYS A 8 -4.59 -7.15 -2.85
N TYR A 9 -3.60 -7.38 -3.69
CA TYR A 9 -3.75 -8.27 -4.82
C TYR A 9 -2.37 -8.82 -5.22
N ASN A 10 -2.39 -10.01 -5.81
CA ASN A 10 -1.20 -10.68 -6.28
C ASN A 10 -1.56 -11.41 -7.57
N GLY A 11 -1.52 -10.68 -8.68
CA GLY A 11 -1.88 -11.20 -9.98
C GLY A 11 -0.67 -11.56 -10.82
N SER A 12 -0.93 -12.03 -12.03
CA SER A 12 0.14 -12.42 -12.94
C SER A 12 0.88 -11.22 -13.53
N ASP A 13 0.26 -10.05 -13.52
CA ASP A 13 0.82 -8.83 -14.12
C ASP A 13 1.15 -7.74 -13.10
N SER A 14 0.66 -7.84 -11.89
CA SER A 14 0.92 -6.83 -10.88
C SER A 14 0.70 -7.35 -9.47
N TYR A 15 1.25 -6.62 -8.51
CA TYR A 15 1.18 -6.97 -7.10
C TYR A 15 1.06 -5.70 -6.27
N LEU A 16 0.27 -5.76 -5.23
CA LEU A 16 0.25 -4.72 -4.20
C LEU A 16 0.03 -5.39 -2.85
N GLY A 17 0.96 -5.20 -1.96
CA GLY A 17 0.85 -5.75 -0.62
C GLY A 17 2.05 -5.38 0.22
N GLY A 18 2.06 -5.86 1.43
CA GLY A 18 3.15 -5.60 2.36
C GLY A 18 2.82 -6.17 3.73
N GLU A 19 3.17 -5.42 4.75
CA GLU A 19 2.95 -5.88 6.12
C GLU A 19 2.88 -4.71 7.09
N ILE A 20 2.28 -4.99 8.24
CA ILE A 20 2.37 -4.12 9.40
C ILE A 20 3.36 -4.79 10.35
N LYS A 21 4.40 -4.07 10.70
CA LYS A 21 5.41 -4.53 11.63
C LYS A 21 5.77 -3.42 12.59
N ASP A 22 5.74 -3.73 13.88
CA ASP A 22 6.00 -2.76 14.93
C ASP A 22 5.11 -1.52 14.82
N GLY A 23 3.87 -1.74 14.39
CA GLY A 23 2.89 -0.67 14.24
C GLY A 23 3.04 0.18 13.00
N LYS A 24 3.96 -0.15 12.12
CA LYS A 24 4.22 0.60 10.89
C LYS A 24 3.81 -0.20 9.66
N LEU A 25 3.03 0.42 8.80
CA LEU A 25 2.63 -0.19 7.53
C LEU A 25 3.71 0.07 6.48
N HIS A 26 4.07 -0.98 5.77
CA HIS A 26 4.96 -0.91 4.62
C HIS A 26 4.30 -1.64 3.46
N LEU A 27 4.14 -0.97 2.34
CA LEU A 27 3.55 -1.55 1.14
C LEU A 27 4.53 -1.51 -0.02
N GLU A 28 4.37 -2.45 -0.92
CA GLU A 28 5.17 -2.55 -2.13
C GLU A 28 4.23 -2.83 -3.29
N SER A 29 4.41 -2.12 -4.39
CA SER A 29 3.67 -2.40 -5.61
C SER A 29 4.64 -2.74 -6.72
N ASP A 30 4.32 -3.78 -7.48
CA ASP A 30 5.11 -4.23 -8.61
C ASP A 30 4.21 -4.32 -9.83
N ILE A 31 4.71 -3.88 -10.97
CA ILE A 31 4.06 -4.07 -12.27
C ILE A 31 5.00 -4.91 -13.10
N TYR A 32 4.60 -6.16 -13.34
CA TYR A 32 5.43 -7.10 -14.09
C TYR A 32 5.31 -6.85 -15.60
N GLY A 33 6.35 -7.18 -16.33
CA GLY A 33 6.32 -7.08 -17.78
C GLY A 33 6.46 -5.68 -18.33
N VAL A 34 6.83 -4.72 -17.52
CA VAL A 34 7.10 -3.37 -17.98
C VAL A 34 8.45 -3.38 -18.72
N ASN A 35 8.43 -2.94 -19.96
CA ASN A 35 9.62 -2.94 -20.82
C ASN A 35 10.55 -1.76 -20.65
N SER A 36 10.26 -0.89 -19.75
CA SER A 36 11.16 0.20 -19.49
C SER A 36 12.21 -0.31 -18.51
N GLY A 37 13.45 -0.07 -18.69
CA GLY A 37 14.46 -0.39 -17.70
C GLY A 37 14.26 0.31 -16.38
N GLU A 38 13.13 0.91 -16.17
CA GLU A 38 12.79 1.69 -14.99
C GLU A 38 12.02 0.93 -13.93
N GLY A 39 11.94 -0.36 -14.02
CA GLY A 39 11.27 -1.16 -13.01
C GLY A 39 9.89 -0.65 -12.57
N GLY A 40 8.96 -1.51 -12.41
CA GLY A 40 7.63 -1.14 -11.95
C GLY A 40 7.46 -1.24 -10.45
N GLU A 41 8.53 -1.14 -9.69
CA GLU A 41 8.48 -1.34 -8.24
C GLU A 41 8.43 -0.01 -7.49
N LYS A 42 7.46 0.11 -6.58
CA LYS A 42 7.31 1.31 -5.76
C LYS A 42 7.02 0.89 -4.32
N HIS A 43 7.68 1.53 -3.39
CA HIS A 43 7.53 1.24 -1.96
C HIS A 43 6.86 2.41 -1.26
N TYR A 44 6.03 2.07 -0.27
CA TYR A 44 5.31 3.04 0.55
C TYR A 44 5.61 2.75 2.01
N SER A 45 6.05 3.75 2.75
CA SER A 45 6.36 3.61 4.17
C SER A 45 5.51 4.58 4.98
N PHE A 46 4.88 4.06 6.02
CA PHE A 46 4.02 4.85 6.90
C PHE A 46 4.62 4.84 8.31
N SER A 47 4.59 5.97 8.96
CA SER A 47 4.98 6.04 10.36
C SER A 47 3.94 5.31 11.20
N LYS A 48 4.27 5.03 12.44
CA LYS A 48 3.35 4.39 13.38
C LYS A 48 2.08 5.23 13.55
N GLU A 49 2.25 6.55 13.64
CA GLU A 49 1.12 7.47 13.80
C GLU A 49 0.20 7.47 12.59
N GLU A 50 0.78 7.53 11.39
CA GLU A 50 -0.01 7.52 10.16
C GLU A 50 -0.68 6.16 9.92
N THR A 51 -0.03 5.08 10.32
CA THR A 51 -0.63 3.75 10.25
C THR A 51 -1.87 3.67 11.15
N GLN A 52 -1.75 4.18 12.38
CA GLN A 52 -2.89 4.22 13.29
C GLN A 52 -4.00 5.10 12.77
N LYS A 53 -3.66 6.25 12.22
CA LYS A 53 -4.63 7.18 11.63
C LYS A 53 -5.38 6.51 10.49
N LEU A 54 -4.67 5.84 9.60
CA LEU A 54 -5.29 5.14 8.47
C LEU A 54 -6.30 4.09 8.96
N PHE A 55 -5.87 3.24 9.87
CA PHE A 55 -6.72 2.14 10.33
C PHE A 55 -7.72 2.54 11.42
N SER A 56 -7.80 3.82 11.76
CA SER A 56 -8.91 4.38 12.52
C SER A 56 -10.04 4.83 11.60
N ILE A 57 -9.75 5.03 10.32
CA ILE A 57 -10.72 5.47 9.32
C ILE A 57 -11.33 4.28 8.58
N ILE A 58 -10.52 3.27 8.31
CA ILE A 58 -10.90 2.12 7.50
C ILE A 58 -10.29 0.85 8.10
N SER A 59 -11.04 -0.25 8.10
CA SER A 59 -10.49 -1.51 8.58
C SER A 59 -9.45 -2.06 7.61
N ILE A 60 -8.58 -2.93 8.10
CA ILE A 60 -7.57 -3.57 7.25
C ILE A 60 -8.24 -4.32 6.10
N LYS A 61 -9.33 -5.03 6.40
CA LYS A 61 -10.09 -5.77 5.40
C LYS A 61 -10.63 -4.86 4.31
N ASP A 62 -11.22 -3.73 4.69
CA ASP A 62 -11.80 -2.80 3.74
C ASP A 62 -10.73 -2.07 2.96
N PHE A 63 -9.61 -1.77 3.58
CA PHE A 63 -8.47 -1.17 2.91
C PHE A 63 -7.94 -2.10 1.82
N LYS A 64 -7.80 -3.39 2.12
CA LYS A 64 -7.37 -4.37 1.14
C LYS A 64 -8.35 -4.45 -0.04
N ALA A 65 -9.64 -4.42 0.25
CA ALA A 65 -10.68 -4.44 -0.78
C ALA A 65 -10.63 -3.19 -1.65
N LEU A 66 -10.43 -2.03 -1.05
CA LEU A 66 -10.32 -0.77 -1.77
C LEU A 66 -9.10 -0.80 -2.72
N CYS A 67 -7.96 -1.25 -2.23
CA CYS A 67 -6.74 -1.34 -3.02
C CYS A 67 -6.88 -2.35 -4.16
N LYS A 68 -7.55 -3.46 -3.90
CA LYS A 68 -7.80 -4.47 -4.92
C LYS A 68 -8.69 -3.94 -6.04
N LYS A 69 -9.71 -3.17 -5.67
CA LYS A 69 -10.67 -2.62 -6.62
C LYS A 69 -10.11 -1.43 -7.39
N LYS A 70 -9.50 -0.49 -6.68
CA LYS A 70 -9.07 0.78 -7.26
C LYS A 70 -7.58 0.85 -7.61
N ARG A 71 -6.84 -0.18 -7.24
CA ARG A 71 -5.42 -0.29 -7.51
C ARG A 71 -4.60 0.79 -6.82
N VAL A 72 -3.35 0.94 -7.25
CA VAL A 72 -2.40 1.88 -6.63
C VAL A 72 -2.87 3.32 -6.73
N GLY A 73 -3.36 3.72 -7.91
CA GLY A 73 -3.83 5.09 -8.12
C GLY A 73 -4.97 5.46 -7.19
N GLY A 74 -5.94 4.57 -7.02
CA GLY A 74 -7.05 4.80 -6.11
C GLY A 74 -6.64 4.75 -4.65
N MET A 75 -5.65 3.93 -4.32
CA MET A 75 -5.10 3.89 -2.98
C MET A 75 -4.43 5.22 -2.64
N GLU A 76 -3.59 5.74 -3.53
CA GLU A 76 -2.93 7.03 -3.32
C GLU A 76 -3.94 8.16 -3.17
N GLU A 77 -4.97 8.16 -4.01
CA GLU A 77 -6.04 9.15 -3.93
C GLU A 77 -6.76 9.10 -2.59
N PHE A 78 -7.09 7.88 -2.11
CA PHE A 78 -7.73 7.70 -0.82
C PHE A 78 -6.86 8.24 0.32
N LEU A 79 -5.57 7.93 0.28
CA LEU A 79 -4.63 8.39 1.31
C LEU A 79 -4.55 9.92 1.32
N GLU A 80 -4.48 10.55 0.17
CA GLU A 80 -4.42 11.99 0.05
C GLU A 80 -5.71 12.66 0.53
N GLU A 81 -6.86 12.11 0.14
CA GLU A 81 -8.16 12.63 0.55
C GLU A 81 -8.36 12.61 2.07
N ASN A 82 -7.73 11.65 2.73
CA ASN A 82 -7.85 11.50 4.18
C ASN A 82 -6.64 12.05 4.94
N SER A 83 -5.79 12.80 4.25
CA SER A 83 -4.61 13.44 4.83
C SER A 83 -3.66 12.45 5.50
N ILE A 84 -3.55 11.26 4.94
CA ILE A 84 -2.59 10.27 5.40
C ILE A 84 -1.26 10.53 4.72
N THR A 85 -0.23 10.80 5.50
CA THR A 85 1.11 11.08 4.99
C THR A 85 1.93 9.80 4.91
N TYR A 86 2.66 9.65 3.83
CA TYR A 86 3.54 8.49 3.66
C TYR A 86 4.76 8.90 2.84
N GLU A 87 5.81 8.11 2.96
CA GLU A 87 6.98 8.26 2.13
C GLU A 87 6.91 7.22 1.02
N SER A 88 7.33 7.59 -0.17
CA SER A 88 7.37 6.64 -1.28
C SER A 88 8.68 6.77 -2.05
N PHE A 89 9.12 5.65 -2.60
CA PHE A 89 10.30 5.64 -3.45
C PHE A 89 10.18 4.51 -4.46
N CYS A 90 10.83 4.69 -5.59
CA CYS A 90 10.82 3.73 -6.70
C CYS A 90 12.21 3.12 -6.87
N TRP A 91 12.21 1.86 -7.22
CA TRP A 91 13.44 1.16 -7.59
C TRP A 91 13.64 1.17 -9.10
#